data_ee026177f2b22de05c758f21fb396c19
#
_entry.id   ee026177f2b22de05c758f21fb396c19
#
_cell.length_a   1.000
_cell.length_b   1.000
_cell.length_c   1.000
_cell.angle_alpha   90.00
_cell.angle_beta   90.00
_cell.angle_gamma   90.00
#
_symmetry.space_group_name_H-M   'P 1'
#
loop_
_entity.id
_entity.type
_entity.pdbx_description
1 polymer ?
#
loop_
_entity_poly.entity_id
_entity_poly.type
_entity_poly.pdbx_seq_one_letter_code
_entity_poly.pdbx_strand_id
1 'polypeptide(L)'
;MRRQVWLILGGLAAGVALVSLLSFDAGYVLIQFAHHRLETTVVAAGIALFLLLWIVRVSFRFLSAILGLGPGFGRWLEKRREDKASALLRETLIAMFDERTDTVVQRLPKLMNFDLFSDAERAQVDIWVLKRQLEATAKPDKLKRVWSGAKAELKQAPEMTAHYAIQLCRLGRLKDAELELQALSKRGWTASATHALAQINLDDAPSMVNALTELSGNRSATDVANGLVIAKAQLLPKGDAEKTLIEHYGKQPAPFVVTALGTIGVKQS
;
A
#
# COMPACT_ATOMS: atom_id res chain seq x y z
N MET A 1 23.56 -36.73 -30.66
CA MET A 1 24.88 -37.27 -31.08
C MET A 1 26.02 -36.22 -31.15
N ARG A 2 25.84 -35.04 -31.73
CA ARG A 2 26.90 -33.98 -31.78
C ARG A 2 27.53 -33.61 -30.44
N ARG A 3 26.76 -33.53 -29.36
CA ARG A 3 27.25 -33.10 -28.04
C ARG A 3 28.17 -34.11 -27.34
N GLN A 4 27.97 -35.40 -27.62
CA GLN A 4 28.81 -36.48 -27.07
C GLN A 4 30.17 -36.55 -27.75
N VAL A 5 30.20 -36.28 -29.05
CA VAL A 5 31.45 -36.25 -29.85
C VAL A 5 32.35 -35.10 -29.36
N TRP A 6 31.81 -33.93 -29.07
CA TRP A 6 32.59 -32.82 -28.52
C TRP A 6 33.11 -33.07 -27.10
N LEU A 7 32.38 -33.84 -26.29
CA LEU A 7 32.88 -34.27 -24.96
C LEU A 7 34.03 -35.25 -25.04
N ILE A 8 33.97 -36.19 -26.00
CA ILE A 8 35.06 -37.17 -26.23
C ILE A 8 36.29 -36.45 -26.78
N LEU A 9 36.12 -35.57 -27.78
CA LEU A 9 37.23 -34.79 -28.36
C LEU A 9 37.87 -33.86 -27.31
N GLY A 10 37.07 -33.21 -26.48
CA GLY A 10 37.52 -32.37 -25.39
C GLY A 10 38.28 -33.15 -24.33
N GLY A 11 37.83 -34.36 -23.97
CA GLY A 11 38.50 -35.26 -23.06
C GLY A 11 39.84 -35.75 -23.60
N LEU A 12 39.87 -36.09 -24.90
CA LEU A 12 41.10 -36.52 -25.56
C LEU A 12 42.16 -35.42 -25.64
N ALA A 13 41.73 -34.21 -26.02
CA ALA A 13 42.60 -33.03 -26.06
C ALA A 13 43.13 -32.65 -24.67
N ALA A 14 42.31 -32.74 -23.63
CA ALA A 14 42.73 -32.53 -22.24
C ALA A 14 43.73 -33.61 -21.77
N GLY A 15 43.51 -34.85 -22.16
CA GLY A 15 44.43 -35.97 -21.88
C GLY A 15 45.81 -35.76 -22.51
N VAL A 16 45.86 -35.37 -23.80
CA VAL A 16 47.12 -35.08 -24.50
C VAL A 16 47.84 -33.89 -23.89
N ALA A 17 47.12 -32.81 -23.56
CA ALA A 17 47.67 -31.66 -22.88
C ALA A 17 48.27 -32.02 -21.49
N LEU A 18 47.63 -32.91 -20.76
CA LEU A 18 48.08 -33.38 -19.45
C LEU A 18 49.37 -34.20 -19.55
N VAL A 19 49.47 -35.10 -20.55
CA VAL A 19 50.69 -35.89 -20.83
C VAL A 19 51.83 -35.00 -21.27
N SER A 20 51.56 -33.97 -22.11
CA SER A 20 52.59 -33.01 -22.51
C SER A 20 53.07 -32.14 -21.34
N LEU A 21 52.23 -31.78 -20.40
CA LEU A 21 52.59 -31.07 -19.17
C LEU A 21 53.45 -31.95 -18.23
N LEU A 22 53.18 -33.24 -18.17
CA LEU A 22 53.95 -34.20 -17.38
C LEU A 22 55.36 -34.45 -17.93
N SER A 23 55.57 -34.20 -19.23
CA SER A 23 56.88 -34.38 -19.89
C SER A 23 57.82 -33.18 -19.71
N PHE A 24 57.32 -32.04 -19.28
CA PHE A 24 58.13 -30.90 -18.88
C PHE A 24 58.53 -31.06 -17.41
N ASP A 25 59.84 -30.90 -17.13
CA ASP A 25 60.42 -30.95 -15.78
C ASP A 25 59.82 -29.79 -14.96
N ALA A 26 58.67 -30.04 -14.36
CA ALA A 26 57.93 -29.07 -13.62
C ALA A 26 58.53 -28.94 -12.22
N GLY A 27 58.97 -27.74 -11.88
CA GLY A 27 59.58 -27.40 -10.60
C GLY A 27 58.81 -27.91 -9.39
N TYR A 28 59.43 -27.99 -8.26
CA TYR A 28 58.84 -28.42 -6.99
C TYR A 28 58.02 -27.28 -6.35
N VAL A 29 56.86 -27.63 -5.84
CA VAL A 29 56.07 -26.75 -4.94
C VAL A 29 56.25 -27.25 -3.52
N LEU A 30 56.81 -26.41 -2.67
CA LEU A 30 56.99 -26.70 -1.25
C LEU A 30 55.91 -25.95 -0.46
N ILE A 31 54.98 -26.71 0.09
CA ILE A 31 53.94 -26.16 0.95
C ILE A 31 54.29 -26.47 2.39
N GLN A 32 54.62 -25.43 3.18
CA GLN A 32 54.91 -25.59 4.59
C GLN A 32 53.71 -25.13 5.40
N PHE A 33 53.08 -26.06 6.09
CA PHE A 33 51.96 -25.74 6.97
C PHE A 33 52.24 -26.27 8.38
N ALA A 34 52.38 -25.37 9.34
CA ALA A 34 52.72 -25.67 10.73
C ALA A 34 54.01 -26.50 10.86
N HIS A 35 53.94 -27.79 11.15
CA HIS A 35 55.08 -28.70 11.32
C HIS A 35 55.23 -29.71 10.18
N HIS A 36 54.42 -29.63 9.14
CA HIS A 36 54.46 -30.57 8.02
C HIS A 36 55.03 -29.89 6.76
N ARG A 37 56.02 -30.51 6.14
CA ARG A 37 56.53 -30.10 4.82
C ARG A 37 55.97 -31.07 3.78
N LEU A 38 55.22 -30.55 2.84
CA LEU A 38 54.67 -31.28 1.71
C LEU A 38 55.44 -30.84 0.47
N GLU A 39 56.30 -31.75 -0.01
CA GLU A 39 57.02 -31.58 -1.27
C GLU A 39 56.23 -32.29 -2.37
N THR A 40 55.78 -31.52 -3.34
CA THR A 40 55.00 -32.06 -4.45
C THR A 40 55.40 -31.38 -5.76
N THR A 41 55.24 -32.08 -6.86
CA THR A 41 55.49 -31.49 -8.18
C THR A 41 54.35 -30.51 -8.54
N VAL A 42 54.64 -29.48 -9.31
CA VAL A 42 53.64 -28.49 -9.78
C VAL A 42 52.45 -29.19 -10.44
N VAL A 43 52.69 -30.26 -11.17
CA VAL A 43 51.65 -31.06 -11.83
C VAL A 43 50.75 -31.76 -10.82
N ALA A 44 51.35 -32.40 -9.79
CA ALA A 44 50.57 -33.08 -8.76
C ALA A 44 49.77 -32.09 -7.92
N ALA A 45 50.32 -30.90 -7.61
CA ALA A 45 49.61 -29.82 -6.95
C ALA A 45 48.42 -29.29 -7.82
N GLY A 46 48.62 -29.15 -9.13
CA GLY A 46 47.58 -28.76 -10.09
C GLY A 46 46.44 -29.78 -10.16
N ILE A 47 46.78 -31.08 -10.23
CA ILE A 47 45.76 -32.14 -10.22
C ILE A 47 45.02 -32.20 -8.90
N ALA A 48 45.70 -32.06 -7.76
CA ALA A 48 45.07 -32.03 -6.44
C ALA A 48 44.07 -30.83 -6.32
N LEU A 49 44.49 -29.64 -6.78
CA LEU A 49 43.66 -28.46 -6.81
C LEU A 49 42.42 -28.65 -7.72
N PHE A 50 42.62 -29.21 -8.91
CA PHE A 50 41.52 -29.52 -9.83
C PHE A 50 40.53 -30.51 -9.20
N LEU A 51 40.99 -31.58 -8.60
CA LEU A 51 40.15 -32.55 -7.90
C LEU A 51 39.42 -31.92 -6.72
N LEU A 52 40.08 -31.07 -5.95
CA LEU A 52 39.44 -30.32 -4.85
C LEU A 52 38.29 -29.44 -5.37
N LEU A 53 38.54 -28.64 -6.41
CA LEU A 53 37.53 -27.81 -7.03
C LEU A 53 36.36 -28.61 -7.63
N TRP A 54 36.68 -29.76 -8.23
CA TRP A 54 35.67 -30.66 -8.77
C TRP A 54 34.79 -31.25 -7.66
N ILE A 55 35.42 -31.75 -6.55
CA ILE A 55 34.70 -32.24 -5.37
C ILE A 55 33.80 -31.15 -4.77
N VAL A 56 34.31 -29.94 -4.59
CA VAL A 56 33.54 -28.81 -4.09
C VAL A 56 32.33 -28.52 -5.01
N ARG A 57 32.55 -28.50 -6.33
CA ARG A 57 31.47 -28.27 -7.31
C ARG A 57 30.43 -29.39 -7.28
N VAL A 58 30.86 -30.66 -7.20
CA VAL A 58 29.93 -31.80 -7.12
C VAL A 58 29.17 -31.77 -5.80
N SER A 59 29.85 -31.50 -4.69
CA SER A 59 29.24 -31.37 -3.36
C SER A 59 28.21 -30.23 -3.33
N PHE A 60 28.53 -29.09 -3.92
CA PHE A 60 27.60 -27.96 -4.03
C PHE A 60 26.37 -28.28 -4.89
N ARG A 61 26.60 -29.03 -5.99
CA ARG A 61 25.50 -29.49 -6.86
C ARG A 61 24.62 -30.53 -6.16
N PHE A 62 25.21 -31.40 -5.36
CA PHE A 62 24.49 -32.42 -4.59
C PHE A 62 23.72 -31.78 -3.44
N LEU A 63 24.34 -30.84 -2.74
CA LEU A 63 23.72 -30.08 -1.66
C LEU A 63 22.58 -29.23 -2.17
N SER A 64 22.73 -28.58 -3.34
CA SER A 64 21.67 -27.81 -3.98
C SER A 64 20.50 -28.69 -4.46
N ALA A 65 20.77 -29.93 -4.85
CA ALA A 65 19.74 -30.91 -5.22
C ALA A 65 18.97 -31.41 -4.00
N ILE A 66 19.68 -31.70 -2.87
CA ILE A 66 19.06 -32.15 -1.61
C ILE A 66 18.30 -31.03 -0.93
N LEU A 67 18.83 -29.81 -0.91
CA LEU A 67 18.17 -28.63 -0.34
C LEU A 67 17.09 -28.06 -1.25
N GLY A 68 16.82 -28.65 -2.41
CA GLY A 68 15.82 -28.16 -3.35
C GLY A 68 16.13 -26.79 -3.98
N LEU A 69 17.39 -26.31 -3.88
CA LEU A 69 17.85 -25.03 -4.43
C LEU A 69 18.12 -25.08 -5.95
N GLY A 70 17.69 -26.16 -6.62
CA GLY A 70 17.77 -26.30 -8.08
C GLY A 70 16.81 -25.37 -8.82
N PRO A 71 16.91 -25.26 -10.17
CA PRO A 71 16.05 -24.40 -11.00
C PRO A 71 14.55 -24.69 -10.88
N GLY A 72 14.16 -25.78 -10.22
CA GLY A 72 12.78 -26.10 -9.86
C GLY A 72 12.26 -25.38 -8.60
N PHE A 73 13.15 -24.96 -7.71
CA PHE A 73 12.74 -24.33 -6.45
C PHE A 73 12.11 -22.95 -6.68
N GLY A 74 12.64 -22.15 -7.60
CA GLY A 74 12.06 -20.89 -8.01
C GLY A 74 10.63 -21.07 -8.55
N ARG A 75 10.43 -22.02 -9.47
CA ARG A 75 9.12 -22.35 -10.05
C ARG A 75 8.14 -22.91 -9.01
N TRP A 76 8.63 -23.73 -8.07
CA TRP A 76 7.80 -24.24 -6.97
C TRP A 76 7.34 -23.12 -6.03
N LEU A 77 8.26 -22.18 -5.68
CA LEU A 77 7.93 -21.03 -4.84
C LEU A 77 6.94 -20.09 -5.55
N GLU A 78 7.13 -19.85 -6.84
CA GLU A 78 6.23 -19.07 -7.70
C GLU A 78 4.84 -19.72 -7.77
N LYS A 79 4.78 -21.02 -8.07
CA LYS A 79 3.52 -21.78 -8.07
C LYS A 79 2.81 -21.74 -6.71
N ARG A 80 3.57 -21.87 -5.61
CA ARG A 80 3.01 -21.78 -4.27
C ARG A 80 2.49 -20.38 -3.91
N ARG A 81 3.07 -19.33 -4.50
CA ARG A 81 2.56 -17.96 -4.39
C ARG A 81 1.27 -17.79 -5.19
N GLU A 82 1.23 -18.29 -6.41
CA GLU A 82 0.03 -18.27 -7.26
C GLU A 82 -1.12 -19.06 -6.64
N ASP A 83 -0.87 -20.25 -6.10
CA ASP A 83 -1.87 -21.06 -5.41
C ASP A 83 -2.43 -20.35 -4.17
N LYS A 84 -1.59 -19.66 -3.39
CA LYS A 84 -2.03 -18.85 -2.25
C LYS A 84 -2.81 -17.62 -2.68
N ALA A 85 -2.38 -16.93 -3.74
CA ALA A 85 -3.06 -15.77 -4.27
C ALA A 85 -4.46 -16.16 -4.80
N SER A 86 -4.56 -17.25 -5.55
CA SER A 86 -5.82 -17.75 -6.09
C SER A 86 -6.79 -18.22 -5.00
N ALA A 87 -6.29 -18.88 -3.95
CA ALA A 87 -7.10 -19.27 -2.79
C ALA A 87 -7.65 -18.05 -2.04
N LEU A 88 -6.78 -17.04 -1.78
CA LEU A 88 -7.19 -15.78 -1.15
C LEU A 88 -8.20 -15.00 -2.01
N LEU A 89 -7.98 -14.96 -3.33
CA LEU A 89 -8.90 -14.32 -4.27
C LEU A 89 -10.28 -14.99 -4.22
N ARG A 90 -10.31 -16.32 -4.30
CA ARG A 90 -11.56 -17.10 -4.22
C ARG A 90 -12.31 -16.86 -2.91
N GLU A 91 -11.61 -16.89 -1.76
CA GLU A 91 -12.22 -16.63 -0.47
C GLU A 91 -12.70 -15.19 -0.32
N THR A 92 -11.97 -14.21 -0.89
CA THR A 92 -12.38 -12.81 -0.89
C THR A 92 -13.61 -12.60 -1.75
N LEU A 93 -13.68 -13.23 -2.94
CA LEU A 93 -14.84 -13.19 -3.81
C LEU A 93 -16.07 -13.81 -3.13
N ILE A 94 -15.91 -14.99 -2.49
CA ILE A 94 -17.01 -15.62 -1.73
C ILE A 94 -17.49 -14.68 -0.63
N ALA A 95 -16.57 -14.05 0.13
CA ALA A 95 -16.95 -13.10 1.18
C ALA A 95 -17.65 -11.84 0.63
N MET A 96 -17.31 -11.40 -0.61
CA MET A 96 -18.05 -10.33 -1.28
C MET A 96 -19.47 -10.74 -1.66
N PHE A 97 -19.66 -11.95 -2.17
CA PHE A 97 -21.00 -12.48 -2.50
C PHE A 97 -21.85 -12.73 -1.26
N ASP A 98 -21.22 -13.12 -0.14
CA ASP A 98 -21.90 -13.35 1.15
C ASP A 98 -22.12 -12.02 1.93
N GLU A 99 -21.83 -10.85 1.33
CA GLU A 99 -21.93 -9.52 1.96
C GLU A 99 -21.14 -9.39 3.28
N ARG A 100 -20.13 -10.25 3.50
CA ARG A 100 -19.27 -10.22 4.70
C ARG A 100 -18.20 -9.16 4.58
N THR A 101 -18.61 -7.90 4.63
CA THR A 101 -17.75 -6.73 4.45
C THR A 101 -16.52 -6.75 5.36
N ASP A 102 -16.65 -7.17 6.61
CA ASP A 102 -15.54 -7.25 7.58
C ASP A 102 -14.45 -8.22 7.12
N THR A 103 -14.83 -9.35 6.55
CA THR A 103 -13.91 -10.36 6.03
C THR A 103 -13.18 -9.84 4.79
N VAL A 104 -13.89 -9.14 3.90
CA VAL A 104 -13.32 -8.52 2.70
C VAL A 104 -12.29 -7.45 3.09
N VAL A 105 -12.64 -6.56 4.01
CA VAL A 105 -11.76 -5.49 4.51
C VAL A 105 -10.46 -6.04 5.12
N GLN A 106 -10.50 -7.20 5.79
CA GLN A 106 -9.32 -7.82 6.39
C GLN A 106 -8.45 -8.58 5.38
N ARG A 107 -9.04 -9.14 4.33
CA ARG A 107 -8.34 -10.02 3.36
C ARG A 107 -7.82 -9.26 2.14
N LEU A 108 -8.53 -8.23 1.70
CA LEU A 108 -8.19 -7.45 0.52
C LEU A 108 -6.76 -6.84 0.58
N PRO A 109 -6.30 -6.25 1.70
CA PRO A 109 -4.93 -5.77 1.81
C PRO A 109 -3.87 -6.88 1.69
N LYS A 110 -4.19 -8.10 2.14
CA LYS A 110 -3.28 -9.26 2.01
C LYS A 110 -3.18 -9.72 0.55
N LEU A 111 -4.29 -9.64 -0.19
CA LEU A 111 -4.32 -9.94 -1.62
C LEU A 111 -3.47 -8.94 -2.42
N MET A 112 -3.47 -7.67 -2.01
CA MET A 112 -2.70 -6.60 -2.65
C MET A 112 -1.18 -6.74 -2.51
N ASN A 113 -0.68 -7.57 -1.59
CA ASN A 113 0.74 -7.88 -1.47
C ASN A 113 1.26 -8.82 -2.59
N PHE A 114 0.37 -9.38 -3.40
CA PHE A 114 0.75 -10.12 -4.61
C PHE A 114 0.86 -9.14 -5.78
N ASP A 115 1.86 -9.33 -6.66
CA ASP A 115 2.12 -8.47 -7.83
C ASP A 115 1.07 -8.63 -8.96
N LEU A 116 -0.20 -8.84 -8.58
CA LEU A 116 -1.33 -9.01 -9.49
C LEU A 116 -2.02 -7.67 -9.83
N PHE A 117 -1.71 -6.61 -9.10
CA PHE A 117 -2.40 -5.33 -9.18
C PHE A 117 -1.42 -4.19 -9.47
N SER A 118 -1.84 -3.27 -10.30
CA SER A 118 -1.12 -2.02 -10.55
C SER A 118 -1.15 -1.11 -9.31
N ASP A 119 -0.22 -0.17 -9.23
CA ASP A 119 -0.16 0.79 -8.12
C ASP A 119 -1.43 1.64 -8.02
N ALA A 120 -2.05 1.97 -9.18
CA ALA A 120 -3.32 2.70 -9.21
C ALA A 120 -4.48 1.89 -8.61
N GLU A 121 -4.57 0.60 -8.91
CA GLU A 121 -5.59 -0.29 -8.33
C GLU A 121 -5.36 -0.49 -6.83
N ARG A 122 -4.10 -0.63 -6.41
CA ARG A 122 -3.74 -0.70 -4.98
C ARG A 122 -4.18 0.55 -4.23
N ALA A 123 -3.94 1.74 -4.81
CA ALA A 123 -4.36 3.00 -4.21
C ALA A 123 -5.90 3.10 -4.07
N GLN A 124 -6.65 2.67 -5.09
CA GLN A 124 -8.12 2.64 -5.03
C GLN A 124 -8.63 1.69 -3.94
N VAL A 125 -8.02 0.52 -3.80
CA VAL A 125 -8.37 -0.45 -2.76
C VAL A 125 -8.05 0.10 -1.37
N ASP A 126 -6.90 0.74 -1.18
CA ASP A 126 -6.55 1.36 0.09
C ASP A 126 -7.58 2.43 0.51
N ILE A 127 -8.02 3.26 -0.44
CA ILE A 127 -9.10 4.25 -0.23
C ILE A 127 -10.40 3.55 0.18
N TRP A 128 -10.80 2.53 -0.56
CA TRP A 128 -12.04 1.79 -0.28
C TRP A 128 -12.00 1.09 1.09
N VAL A 129 -10.89 0.41 1.41
CA VAL A 129 -10.69 -0.28 2.69
C VAL A 129 -10.76 0.71 3.84
N LEU A 130 -10.04 1.84 3.75
CA LEU A 130 -10.05 2.86 4.79
C LEU A 130 -11.45 3.43 4.98
N LYS A 131 -12.16 3.75 3.89
CA LYS A 131 -13.54 4.25 3.94
C LYS A 131 -14.46 3.28 4.68
N ARG A 132 -14.39 1.99 4.34
CA ARG A 132 -15.20 0.95 5.01
C ARG A 132 -14.82 0.74 6.47
N GLN A 133 -13.53 0.81 6.81
CA GLN A 133 -13.10 0.74 8.21
C GLN A 133 -13.63 1.91 9.05
N LEU A 134 -13.63 3.13 8.50
CA LEU A 134 -14.19 4.30 9.14
C LEU A 134 -15.71 4.15 9.34
N GLU A 135 -16.44 3.71 8.31
CA GLU A 135 -17.89 3.48 8.35
C GLU A 135 -18.30 2.41 9.37
N ALA A 136 -17.55 1.31 9.43
CA ALA A 136 -17.83 0.20 10.36
C ALA A 136 -17.51 0.52 11.82
N THR A 137 -16.84 1.64 12.07
CA THR A 137 -16.39 1.99 13.42
C THR A 137 -17.49 2.70 14.20
N ALA A 138 -17.93 2.09 15.32
CA ALA A 138 -19.00 2.61 16.18
C ALA A 138 -18.49 3.40 17.41
N LYS A 139 -17.16 3.40 17.67
CA LYS A 139 -16.57 4.05 18.84
C LYS A 139 -15.58 5.15 18.42
N PRO A 140 -15.66 6.37 19.04
CA PRO A 140 -14.78 7.49 18.67
C PRO A 140 -13.29 7.17 18.78
N ASP A 141 -12.87 6.50 19.87
CA ASP A 141 -11.46 6.16 20.09
C ASP A 141 -10.92 5.16 19.06
N LYS A 142 -11.76 4.23 18.64
CA LYS A 142 -11.40 3.29 17.58
C LYS A 142 -11.32 4.01 16.23
N LEU A 143 -12.25 4.93 15.94
CA LEU A 143 -12.23 5.76 14.74
C LEU A 143 -10.93 6.56 14.65
N LYS A 144 -10.52 7.22 15.74
CA LYS A 144 -9.27 7.97 15.81
C LYS A 144 -8.05 7.08 15.59
N ARG A 145 -8.04 5.86 16.15
CA ARG A 145 -6.93 4.89 15.90
C ARG A 145 -6.87 4.45 14.43
N VAL A 146 -8.00 4.14 13.82
CA VAL A 146 -8.06 3.78 12.39
C VAL A 146 -7.52 4.93 11.55
N TRP A 147 -7.97 6.16 11.82
CA TRP A 147 -7.50 7.35 11.10
C TRP A 147 -6.01 7.63 11.32
N SER A 148 -5.52 7.56 12.55
CA SER A 148 -4.10 7.79 12.85
C SER A 148 -3.19 6.77 12.18
N GLY A 149 -3.63 5.51 12.07
CA GLY A 149 -2.90 4.42 11.40
C GLY A 149 -2.96 4.45 9.87
N ALA A 150 -3.80 5.31 9.28
CA ALA A 150 -3.90 5.43 7.83
C ALA A 150 -2.64 6.03 7.21
N LYS A 151 -2.34 5.66 5.95
CA LYS A 151 -1.21 6.19 5.17
C LYS A 151 -1.31 7.73 5.07
N ALA A 152 -0.14 8.41 5.13
CA ALA A 152 -0.07 9.86 5.08
C ALA A 152 -0.74 10.45 3.82
N GLU A 153 -0.56 9.80 2.68
CA GLU A 153 -1.15 10.18 1.39
C GLU A 153 -2.68 10.19 1.45
N LEU A 154 -3.29 9.17 2.07
CA LEU A 154 -4.74 9.09 2.24
C LEU A 154 -5.28 10.17 3.19
N LYS A 155 -4.55 10.49 4.25
CA LYS A 155 -4.91 11.58 5.17
C LYS A 155 -4.80 12.96 4.54
N GLN A 156 -3.95 13.12 3.51
CA GLN A 156 -3.83 14.38 2.78
C GLN A 156 -4.91 14.54 1.71
N ALA A 157 -5.56 13.45 1.27
CA ALA A 157 -6.64 13.50 0.29
C ALA A 157 -7.87 14.22 0.88
N PRO A 158 -8.36 15.33 0.26
CA PRO A 158 -9.46 16.12 0.77
C PRO A 158 -10.73 15.29 1.00
N GLU A 159 -11.02 14.37 0.08
CA GLU A 159 -12.19 13.50 0.14
C GLU A 159 -12.18 12.55 1.35
N MET A 160 -11.00 11.99 1.69
CA MET A 160 -10.86 11.10 2.83
C MET A 160 -10.95 11.84 4.16
N THR A 161 -10.38 13.05 4.25
CA THR A 161 -10.52 13.92 5.42
C THR A 161 -11.97 14.30 5.64
N ALA A 162 -12.68 14.67 4.58
CA ALA A 162 -14.11 14.96 4.64
C ALA A 162 -14.94 13.76 5.10
N HIS A 163 -14.62 12.56 4.58
CA HIS A 163 -15.28 11.33 5.00
C HIS A 163 -15.04 11.00 6.49
N TYR A 164 -13.81 11.21 6.97
CA TYR A 164 -13.50 11.09 8.40
C TYR A 164 -14.31 12.09 9.25
N ALA A 165 -14.44 13.36 8.82
CA ALA A 165 -15.25 14.36 9.49
C ALA A 165 -16.74 13.94 9.56
N ILE A 166 -17.31 13.36 8.48
CA ILE A 166 -18.66 12.80 8.48
C ILE A 166 -18.81 11.72 9.57
N GLN A 167 -17.84 10.82 9.71
CA GLN A 167 -17.90 9.76 10.72
C GLN A 167 -17.78 10.33 12.14
N LEU A 168 -16.99 11.40 12.34
CA LEU A 168 -16.94 12.10 13.61
C LEU A 168 -18.29 12.75 13.95
N CYS A 169 -18.96 13.36 12.97
CA CYS A 169 -20.33 13.91 13.16
C CYS A 169 -21.29 12.80 13.58
N ARG A 170 -21.29 11.66 12.89
CA ARG A 170 -22.12 10.50 13.21
C ARG A 170 -21.92 9.99 14.64
N LEU A 171 -20.72 10.10 15.17
CA LEU A 171 -20.39 9.68 16.52
C LEU A 171 -20.52 10.81 17.57
N GLY A 172 -21.09 11.96 17.22
CA GLY A 172 -21.30 13.10 18.10
C GLY A 172 -20.03 13.88 18.48
N ARG A 173 -18.90 13.66 17.78
CA ARG A 173 -17.64 14.36 18.01
C ARG A 173 -17.54 15.62 17.15
N LEU A 174 -18.50 16.53 17.33
CA LEU A 174 -18.70 17.70 16.46
C LEU A 174 -17.50 18.66 16.47
N LYS A 175 -16.87 18.89 17.64
CA LYS A 175 -15.68 19.75 17.75
C LYS A 175 -14.46 19.17 17.00
N ASP A 176 -14.26 17.85 17.09
CA ASP A 176 -13.19 17.21 16.34
C ASP A 176 -13.44 17.28 14.83
N ALA A 177 -14.72 17.14 14.41
CA ALA A 177 -15.11 17.30 13.01
C ALA A 177 -14.87 18.71 12.50
N GLU A 178 -15.19 19.75 13.30
CA GLU A 178 -14.93 21.13 12.96
C GLU A 178 -13.43 21.40 12.74
N LEU A 179 -12.57 20.93 13.64
CA LEU A 179 -11.12 21.08 13.51
C LEU A 179 -10.58 20.43 12.21
N GLU A 180 -11.07 19.24 11.88
CA GLU A 180 -10.69 18.57 10.62
C GLU A 180 -11.17 19.35 9.39
N LEU A 181 -12.38 19.90 9.41
CA LEU A 181 -12.91 20.73 8.33
C LEU A 181 -12.17 22.06 8.20
N GLN A 182 -11.77 22.70 9.30
CA GLN A 182 -10.93 23.89 9.29
C GLN A 182 -9.54 23.59 8.71
N ALA A 183 -8.94 22.44 9.05
CA ALA A 183 -7.68 22.02 8.46
C ALA A 183 -7.85 21.71 6.95
N LEU A 184 -9.00 21.17 6.56
CA LEU A 184 -9.32 20.83 5.17
C LEU A 184 -9.52 22.07 4.31
N SER A 185 -10.17 23.13 4.82
CA SER A 185 -10.41 24.37 4.09
C SER A 185 -9.14 25.05 3.57
N LYS A 186 -7.98 24.78 4.20
CA LYS A 186 -6.67 25.29 3.76
C LYS A 186 -6.07 24.47 2.61
N ARG A 187 -6.50 23.24 2.40
CA ARG A 187 -5.94 22.30 1.42
C ARG A 187 -6.83 22.09 0.20
N GLY A 188 -8.13 22.19 0.38
CA GLY A 188 -9.12 22.00 -0.66
C GLY A 188 -10.48 21.69 -0.05
N TRP A 189 -11.55 21.81 -0.82
CA TRP A 189 -12.92 21.61 -0.36
C TRP A 189 -13.66 20.68 -1.33
N THR A 190 -14.52 19.82 -0.80
CA THR A 190 -15.24 18.80 -1.57
C THR A 190 -16.73 18.81 -1.20
N ALA A 191 -17.56 18.17 -2.01
CA ALA A 191 -18.97 17.98 -1.70
C ALA A 191 -19.18 17.23 -0.38
N SER A 192 -18.32 16.24 -0.09
CA SER A 192 -18.35 15.50 1.19
C SER A 192 -18.02 16.40 2.38
N ALA A 193 -17.12 17.39 2.22
CA ALA A 193 -16.83 18.37 3.26
C ALA A 193 -18.02 19.30 3.52
N THR A 194 -18.70 19.74 2.46
CA THR A 194 -19.95 20.52 2.57
C THR A 194 -21.03 19.71 3.30
N HIS A 195 -21.14 18.42 2.99
CA HIS A 195 -22.09 17.54 3.69
C HIS A 195 -21.76 17.38 5.18
N ALA A 196 -20.46 17.22 5.53
CA ALA A 196 -20.03 17.19 6.92
C ALA A 196 -20.33 18.51 7.65
N LEU A 197 -20.02 19.63 7.00
CA LEU A 197 -20.31 20.98 7.54
C LEU A 197 -21.79 21.19 7.83
N ALA A 198 -22.68 20.68 6.99
CA ALA A 198 -24.11 20.76 7.19
C ALA A 198 -24.64 20.01 8.43
N GLN A 199 -23.87 19.06 8.96
CA GLN A 199 -24.24 18.25 10.13
C GLN A 199 -23.77 18.85 11.47
N ILE A 200 -22.95 19.89 11.43
CA ILE A 200 -22.37 20.48 12.64
C ILE A 200 -22.84 21.92 12.87
N ASN A 201 -22.95 22.27 14.13
CA ASN A 201 -22.98 23.65 14.55
C ASN A 201 -21.57 24.11 14.86
N LEU A 202 -21.07 25.09 14.11
CA LEU A 202 -19.72 25.61 14.28
C LEU A 202 -19.60 26.37 15.59
N ASP A 203 -18.55 26.08 16.34
CA ASP A 203 -18.15 26.88 17.50
C ASP A 203 -17.46 28.17 17.03
N ASP A 204 -16.71 28.10 15.91
CA ASP A 204 -16.02 29.22 15.27
C ASP A 204 -16.42 29.40 13.81
N ALA A 205 -17.68 29.77 13.60
CA ALA A 205 -18.21 30.05 12.27
C ALA A 205 -17.48 31.19 11.52
N PRO A 206 -17.03 32.30 12.17
CA PRO A 206 -16.27 33.35 11.50
C PRO A 206 -14.98 32.84 10.84
N SER A 207 -14.19 32.03 11.54
CA SER A 207 -12.96 31.44 11.00
C SER A 207 -13.23 30.54 9.78
N MET A 208 -14.30 29.75 9.83
CA MET A 208 -14.71 28.90 8.71
C MET A 208 -15.13 29.75 7.50
N VAL A 209 -15.90 30.80 7.70
CA VAL A 209 -16.31 31.72 6.63
C VAL A 209 -15.11 32.39 5.99
N ASN A 210 -14.15 32.87 6.77
CA ASN A 210 -12.93 33.48 6.25
C ASN A 210 -12.14 32.49 5.40
N ALA A 211 -11.91 31.28 5.92
CA ALA A 211 -11.17 30.22 5.21
C ALA A 211 -11.84 29.82 3.88
N LEU A 212 -13.15 29.66 3.87
CA LEU A 212 -13.89 29.34 2.64
C LEU A 212 -13.99 30.53 1.67
N THR A 213 -13.99 31.76 2.18
CA THR A 213 -13.95 32.95 1.33
C THR A 213 -12.61 33.09 0.62
N GLU A 214 -11.52 32.86 1.32
CA GLU A 214 -10.17 32.84 0.74
C GLU A 214 -10.05 31.74 -0.32
N LEU A 215 -10.57 30.55 -0.03
CA LEU A 215 -10.57 29.45 -0.98
C LEU A 215 -11.43 29.73 -2.22
N SER A 216 -12.57 30.41 -2.07
CA SER A 216 -13.46 30.80 -3.18
C SER A 216 -12.83 31.82 -4.12
N GLY A 217 -11.98 32.71 -3.61
CA GLY A 217 -11.19 33.63 -4.43
C GLY A 217 -10.19 32.94 -5.35
N ASN A 218 -9.70 31.76 -4.94
CA ASN A 218 -8.71 30.99 -5.68
C ASN A 218 -9.33 29.88 -6.57
N ARG A 219 -10.55 29.43 -6.28
CA ARG A 219 -11.24 28.35 -7.00
C ARG A 219 -12.74 28.60 -7.04
N SER A 220 -13.27 28.83 -8.23
CA SER A 220 -14.72 28.91 -8.45
C SER A 220 -15.33 27.49 -8.49
N ALA A 221 -15.34 26.80 -7.36
CA ALA A 221 -15.96 25.48 -7.24
C ALA A 221 -17.31 25.61 -6.55
N THR A 222 -18.34 25.01 -7.13
CA THR A 222 -19.70 24.97 -6.58
C THR A 222 -19.73 24.48 -5.13
N ASP A 223 -18.88 23.52 -4.79
CA ASP A 223 -18.80 22.94 -3.43
C ASP A 223 -18.31 23.96 -2.40
N VAL A 224 -17.37 24.84 -2.77
CA VAL A 224 -16.88 25.92 -1.90
C VAL A 224 -18.00 26.95 -1.69
N ALA A 225 -18.72 27.33 -2.75
CA ALA A 225 -19.84 28.26 -2.65
C ALA A 225 -20.94 27.71 -1.74
N ASN A 226 -21.28 26.45 -1.88
CA ASN A 226 -22.24 25.76 -1.02
C ASN A 226 -21.79 25.72 0.45
N GLY A 227 -20.53 25.37 0.70
CA GLY A 227 -19.97 25.40 2.05
C GLY A 227 -19.99 26.78 2.67
N LEU A 228 -19.66 27.80 1.88
CA LEU A 228 -19.65 29.19 2.32
C LEU A 228 -21.05 29.67 2.71
N VAL A 229 -22.10 29.29 1.95
CA VAL A 229 -23.48 29.64 2.28
C VAL A 229 -23.92 29.01 3.60
N ILE A 230 -23.57 27.74 3.84
CA ILE A 230 -23.88 27.05 5.10
C ILE A 230 -23.15 27.70 6.26
N ALA A 231 -21.85 28.00 6.11
CA ALA A 231 -21.07 28.65 7.17
C ALA A 231 -21.61 30.08 7.49
N LYS A 232 -21.97 30.87 6.47
CA LYS A 232 -22.55 32.17 6.64
C LYS A 232 -23.92 32.10 7.32
N ALA A 233 -24.77 31.13 6.94
CA ALA A 233 -26.08 30.96 7.57
C ALA A 233 -25.96 30.71 9.09
N GLN A 234 -24.90 30.09 9.56
CA GLN A 234 -24.68 29.88 11.00
C GLN A 234 -24.29 31.13 11.79
N LEU A 235 -23.96 32.23 11.09
CA LEU A 235 -23.71 33.54 11.70
C LEU A 235 -25.00 34.38 11.85
N LEU A 236 -26.08 33.98 11.19
CA LEU A 236 -27.33 34.73 11.13
C LEU A 236 -28.31 34.24 12.23
N PRO A 237 -29.25 35.09 12.64
CA PRO A 237 -30.42 34.66 13.41
C PRO A 237 -31.19 33.57 12.63
N LYS A 238 -31.89 32.68 13.35
CA LYS A 238 -32.59 31.52 12.79
C LYS A 238 -33.44 31.85 11.56
N GLY A 239 -34.30 32.85 11.64
CA GLY A 239 -35.18 33.17 10.53
C GLY A 239 -34.47 33.65 9.27
N ASP A 240 -33.36 34.40 9.43
CA ASP A 240 -32.55 34.88 8.32
C ASP A 240 -31.67 33.76 7.77
N ALA A 241 -31.16 32.89 8.63
CA ALA A 241 -30.42 31.69 8.22
C ALA A 241 -31.30 30.76 7.37
N GLU A 242 -32.49 30.44 7.83
CA GLU A 242 -33.47 29.61 7.09
C GLU A 242 -33.80 30.23 5.74
N LYS A 243 -34.09 31.51 5.69
CA LYS A 243 -34.38 32.24 4.45
C LYS A 243 -33.24 32.19 3.45
N THR A 244 -32.00 32.41 3.93
CA THR A 244 -30.77 32.35 3.12
C THR A 244 -30.56 30.96 2.54
N LEU A 245 -30.74 29.91 3.32
CA LEU A 245 -30.58 28.53 2.86
C LEU A 245 -31.70 28.13 1.88
N ILE A 246 -32.95 28.52 2.12
CA ILE A 246 -34.07 28.23 1.23
C ILE A 246 -33.89 28.96 -0.13
N GLU A 247 -33.45 30.22 -0.11
CA GLU A 247 -33.17 30.97 -1.32
C GLU A 247 -32.03 30.34 -2.14
N HIS A 248 -30.97 29.86 -1.46
CA HIS A 248 -29.89 29.14 -2.11
C HIS A 248 -30.36 27.81 -2.71
N TYR A 249 -31.16 27.04 -1.96
CA TYR A 249 -31.74 25.79 -2.44
C TYR A 249 -32.63 25.99 -3.67
N GLY A 250 -33.40 27.07 -3.71
CA GLY A 250 -34.21 27.42 -4.88
C GLY A 250 -33.39 27.67 -6.14
N LYS A 251 -32.16 28.18 -6.00
CA LYS A 251 -31.21 28.42 -7.10
C LYS A 251 -30.37 27.19 -7.46
N GLN A 252 -29.95 26.44 -6.45
CA GLN A 252 -29.11 25.25 -6.58
C GLN A 252 -29.60 24.16 -5.63
N PRO A 253 -30.49 23.27 -6.06
CA PRO A 253 -30.99 22.19 -5.22
C PRO A 253 -29.86 21.26 -4.81
N ALA A 254 -29.60 21.15 -3.51
CA ALA A 254 -28.55 20.29 -2.96
C ALA A 254 -29.01 19.64 -1.65
N PRO A 255 -28.89 18.31 -1.50
CA PRO A 255 -29.40 17.57 -0.34
C PRO A 255 -28.87 18.06 1.01
N PHE A 256 -27.64 18.54 1.06
CA PHE A 256 -26.98 19.02 2.28
C PHE A 256 -27.61 20.32 2.81
N VAL A 257 -28.32 21.12 1.99
CA VAL A 257 -29.03 22.32 2.45
C VAL A 257 -30.16 21.92 3.37
N VAL A 258 -30.89 20.86 3.06
CA VAL A 258 -31.96 20.31 3.91
C VAL A 258 -31.40 19.85 5.26
N THR A 259 -30.22 19.19 5.26
CA THR A 259 -29.51 18.78 6.48
C THR A 259 -29.12 20.01 7.33
N ALA A 260 -28.56 21.05 6.69
CA ALA A 260 -28.18 22.29 7.37
C ALA A 260 -29.38 23.01 8.01
N LEU A 261 -30.55 23.05 7.33
CA LEU A 261 -31.79 23.61 7.89
C LEU A 261 -32.19 22.88 9.17
N GLY A 262 -32.15 21.53 9.18
CA GLY A 262 -32.44 20.77 10.38
C GLY A 262 -31.44 21.04 11.52
N THR A 263 -30.18 21.17 11.23
CA THR A 263 -29.11 21.41 12.22
C THR A 263 -29.23 22.77 12.87
N ILE A 264 -29.48 23.84 12.10
CA ILE A 264 -29.67 25.20 12.59
C ILE A 264 -30.97 25.31 13.40
N GLY A 265 -32.03 24.61 12.99
CA GLY A 265 -33.31 24.57 13.74
C GLY A 265 -33.15 24.00 15.16
N VAL A 266 -32.32 23.00 15.36
CA VAL A 266 -32.08 22.37 16.68
C VAL A 266 -31.27 23.25 17.64
N LYS A 267 -30.34 24.07 17.12
CA LYS A 267 -29.46 24.90 17.97
C LYS A 267 -30.21 26.01 18.73
N GLN A 268 -31.37 26.48 18.21
CA GLN A 268 -32.06 27.66 18.71
C GLN A 268 -33.43 27.37 19.34
N SER A 269 -33.79 26.10 19.52
CA SER A 269 -34.94 25.61 20.29
C SER A 269 -34.47 25.22 21.69
#